data_d457287367731a06aca0eeef6d6bfc12
#
_entry.id   d457287367731a06aca0eeef6d6bfc12
#
_cell.length_a   1.000
_cell.length_b   1.000
_cell.length_c   1.000
_cell.angle_alpha   90.00
_cell.angle_beta   90.00
_cell.angle_gamma   90.00
#
_symmetry.space_group_name_H-M   'P 1'
#
loop_
_entity.id
_entity.type
_entity.pdbx_description
1 polymer ?
#
loop_
_entity_poly.entity_id
_entity_poly.type
_entity_poly.pdbx_seq_one_letter_code
_entity_poly.pdbx_strand_id
1 'polypeptide(L)'
;MLEITVPAEEVWDDEKEEFVSSPIFREWHLQLEHSLVSLSKWERKWHKPFFSKKDKSLAEIIDYIKCMTITKNVPPNVYDRISKSQILIDQISAYIDDPMTATTFSNDSSKRSGRETITAELIYYWMISQGIPVEFEKWHINSLLTLIRVCNIKNSPGKKMSASEIARRNAALNEARRKKHHSKG
;
A
#
# COMPACT_ATOMS: atom_id res chain seq x y z
N MET A 1 7.76 -6.96 -3.88
CA MET A 1 7.34 -7.77 -5.04
C MET A 1 6.96 -9.15 -4.56
N LEU A 2 5.78 -9.65 -4.95
CA LEU A 2 5.29 -10.98 -4.61
C LEU A 2 5.54 -11.93 -5.79
N GLU A 3 6.02 -13.13 -5.49
CA GLU A 3 6.13 -14.21 -6.47
C GLU A 3 5.12 -15.30 -6.12
N ILE A 4 4.30 -15.68 -7.08
CA ILE A 4 3.33 -16.75 -6.94
C ILE A 4 3.52 -17.78 -8.06
N THR A 5 3.23 -19.03 -7.73
CA THR A 5 3.21 -20.13 -8.68
C THR A 5 1.77 -20.57 -8.91
N VAL A 6 1.31 -20.45 -10.16
CA VAL A 6 0.02 -21.00 -10.57
C VAL A 6 0.30 -22.41 -11.11
N PRO A 7 -0.18 -23.47 -10.41
CA PRO A 7 0.16 -24.84 -10.76
C PRO A 7 -0.39 -25.24 -12.12
N ALA A 8 0.24 -26.19 -12.77
CA ALA A 8 -0.33 -26.82 -13.96
C ALA A 8 -1.67 -27.50 -13.63
N GLU A 9 -2.57 -27.54 -14.60
CA GLU A 9 -3.77 -28.39 -14.49
C GLU A 9 -3.54 -29.70 -15.24
N GLU A 10 -3.87 -30.79 -14.58
CA GLU A 10 -3.88 -32.11 -15.20
C GLU A 10 -5.24 -32.34 -15.85
N VAL A 11 -5.23 -32.84 -17.06
CA VAL A 11 -6.41 -33.21 -17.83
C VAL A 11 -6.39 -34.72 -18.02
N TRP A 12 -7.53 -35.39 -17.84
CA TRP A 12 -7.64 -36.79 -18.14
C TRP A 12 -7.50 -37.04 -19.65
N ASP A 13 -6.57 -37.88 -20.01
CA ASP A 13 -6.36 -38.31 -21.39
C ASP A 13 -7.01 -39.68 -21.59
N ASP A 14 -8.13 -39.71 -22.33
CA ASP A 14 -8.89 -40.94 -22.57
C ASP A 14 -8.13 -41.99 -23.39
N GLU A 15 -7.14 -41.58 -24.18
CA GLU A 15 -6.33 -42.52 -24.98
C GLU A 15 -5.25 -43.22 -24.16
N LYS A 16 -4.72 -42.52 -23.15
CA LYS A 16 -3.65 -43.03 -22.28
C LYS A 16 -4.16 -43.56 -20.95
N GLU A 17 -5.45 -43.32 -20.65
CA GLU A 17 -6.06 -43.66 -19.36
C GLU A 17 -5.27 -43.13 -18.16
N GLU A 18 -4.67 -41.91 -18.32
CA GLU A 18 -3.89 -41.26 -17.26
C GLU A 18 -4.13 -39.73 -17.21
N PHE A 19 -3.80 -39.11 -16.07
CA PHE A 19 -3.76 -37.67 -15.97
C PHE A 19 -2.47 -37.15 -16.62
N VAL A 20 -2.62 -36.28 -17.63
CA VAL A 20 -1.49 -35.62 -18.29
C VAL A 20 -1.50 -34.12 -18.06
N SER A 21 -0.33 -33.54 -17.89
CA SER A 21 -0.21 -32.09 -17.82
C SER A 21 -0.59 -31.46 -19.15
N SER A 22 -1.65 -30.65 -19.15
CA SER A 22 -2.09 -29.97 -20.36
C SER A 22 -1.06 -28.92 -20.80
N PRO A 23 -0.60 -28.95 -22.07
CA PRO A 23 0.30 -27.93 -22.60
C PRO A 23 -0.33 -26.52 -22.57
N ILE A 24 -1.66 -26.43 -22.54
CA ILE A 24 -2.42 -25.17 -22.42
C ILE A 24 -2.43 -24.65 -21.00
N PHE A 25 -2.43 -25.53 -19.99
CA PHE A 25 -2.52 -25.21 -18.56
C PHE A 25 -1.23 -25.49 -17.81
N ARG A 26 -0.08 -25.17 -18.45
CA ARG A 26 1.23 -25.30 -17.80
C ARG A 26 1.36 -24.46 -16.55
N GLU A 27 2.34 -24.79 -15.72
CA GLU A 27 2.73 -23.98 -14.57
C GLU A 27 3.20 -22.57 -14.99
N TRP A 28 2.84 -21.57 -14.18
CA TRP A 28 3.24 -20.19 -14.38
C TRP A 28 3.80 -19.60 -13.10
N HIS A 29 4.96 -18.95 -13.22
CA HIS A 29 5.54 -18.13 -12.16
C HIS A 29 5.25 -16.66 -12.46
N LEU A 30 4.48 -16.04 -11.59
CA LEU A 30 4.08 -14.64 -11.75
C LEU A 30 4.77 -13.76 -10.72
N GLN A 31 5.23 -12.61 -11.17
CA GLN A 31 5.71 -11.52 -10.35
C GLN A 31 4.66 -10.43 -10.31
N LEU A 32 4.23 -10.08 -9.11
CA LEU A 32 3.20 -9.09 -8.85
C LEU A 32 3.76 -7.95 -8.00
N GLU A 33 3.36 -6.70 -8.30
CA GLU A 33 3.70 -5.54 -7.47
C GLU A 33 2.48 -4.67 -7.21
N HIS A 34 2.16 -4.52 -5.94
CA HIS A 34 1.13 -3.59 -5.46
C HIS A 34 1.69 -2.18 -5.43
N SER A 35 1.73 -1.50 -6.57
CA SER A 35 2.38 -0.21 -6.77
C SER A 35 1.40 0.89 -7.19
N LEU A 36 1.85 2.15 -7.15
CA LEU A 36 1.05 3.27 -7.65
C LEU A 36 0.75 3.13 -9.15
N VAL A 37 1.67 2.51 -9.92
CA VAL A 37 1.45 2.22 -11.34
C VAL A 37 0.29 1.26 -11.54
N SER A 38 0.23 0.16 -10.78
CA SER A 38 -0.85 -0.83 -10.88
C SER A 38 -2.19 -0.23 -10.47
N LEU A 39 -2.19 0.57 -9.41
CA LEU A 39 -3.35 1.29 -8.89
C LEU A 39 -3.90 2.28 -9.93
N SER A 40 -3.04 3.11 -10.51
CA SER A 40 -3.41 4.08 -11.56
C SER A 40 -4.00 3.40 -12.80
N LYS A 41 -3.44 2.26 -13.24
CA LYS A 41 -3.99 1.49 -14.36
C LYS A 41 -5.40 1.01 -14.09
N TRP A 42 -5.65 0.50 -12.89
CA TRP A 42 -6.97 0.00 -12.50
C TRP A 42 -7.99 1.14 -12.38
N GLU A 43 -7.65 2.26 -11.72
CA GLU A 43 -8.53 3.42 -11.57
C GLU A 43 -8.92 4.03 -12.91
N ARG A 44 -7.99 4.14 -13.84
CA ARG A 44 -8.26 4.61 -15.22
C ARG A 44 -9.24 3.72 -15.96
N LYS A 45 -9.20 2.41 -15.73
CA LYS A 45 -10.10 1.47 -16.39
C LYS A 45 -11.50 1.47 -15.79
N TRP A 46 -11.58 1.48 -14.46
CA TRP A 46 -12.84 1.31 -13.75
C TRP A 46 -13.51 2.64 -13.38
N HIS A 47 -12.80 3.77 -13.51
CA HIS A 47 -13.26 5.11 -13.13
C HIS A 47 -13.77 5.17 -11.68
N LYS A 48 -13.11 4.42 -10.79
CA LYS A 48 -13.44 4.29 -9.36
C LYS A 48 -12.17 4.45 -8.52
N PRO A 49 -12.22 5.15 -7.37
CA PRO A 49 -11.09 5.18 -6.45
C PRO A 49 -10.82 3.79 -5.88
N PHE A 50 -9.58 3.34 -5.94
CA PHE A 50 -9.20 2.01 -5.44
C PHE A 50 -9.44 1.87 -3.93
N PHE A 51 -9.12 2.91 -3.15
CA PHE A 51 -9.27 2.94 -1.69
C PHE A 51 -10.70 3.27 -1.23
N SER A 52 -11.69 3.23 -2.12
CA SER A 52 -13.08 3.38 -1.72
C SER A 52 -13.52 2.24 -0.78
N LYS A 53 -14.44 2.57 0.17
CA LYS A 53 -15.02 1.57 1.09
C LYS A 53 -16.01 0.61 0.43
N LYS A 54 -16.30 0.77 -0.85
CA LYS A 54 -17.21 -0.11 -1.57
C LYS A 54 -16.50 -1.42 -1.89
N ASP A 55 -17.21 -2.52 -1.69
CA ASP A 55 -16.72 -3.84 -2.03
C ASP A 55 -16.44 -3.92 -3.54
N LYS A 56 -15.34 -4.56 -3.88
CA LYS A 56 -14.95 -4.81 -5.26
C LYS A 56 -15.54 -6.15 -5.71
N SER A 57 -16.08 -6.17 -6.92
CA SER A 57 -16.51 -7.41 -7.56
C SER A 57 -15.32 -8.31 -7.87
N LEU A 58 -15.56 -9.62 -8.05
CA LEU A 58 -14.51 -10.56 -8.44
C LEU A 58 -13.81 -10.12 -9.74
N ALA A 59 -14.55 -9.59 -10.71
CA ALA A 59 -13.97 -9.07 -11.95
C ALA A 59 -13.02 -7.90 -11.70
N GLU A 60 -13.36 -6.98 -10.80
CA GLU A 60 -12.50 -5.85 -10.39
C GLU A 60 -11.23 -6.33 -9.68
N ILE A 61 -11.36 -7.36 -8.82
CA ILE A 61 -10.22 -7.97 -8.11
C ILE A 61 -9.26 -8.63 -9.10
N ILE A 62 -9.77 -9.49 -9.99
CA ILE A 62 -8.95 -10.19 -11.00
C ILE A 62 -8.28 -9.18 -11.95
N ASP A 63 -9.01 -8.15 -12.34
CA ASP A 63 -8.43 -7.10 -13.18
C ASP A 63 -7.32 -6.33 -12.45
N TYR A 64 -7.46 -6.12 -11.12
CA TYR A 64 -6.39 -5.52 -10.34
C TYR A 64 -5.15 -6.42 -10.27
N ILE A 65 -5.31 -7.72 -10.11
CA ILE A 65 -4.21 -8.69 -10.17
C ILE A 65 -3.49 -8.61 -11.53
N LYS A 66 -4.24 -8.45 -12.63
CA LYS A 66 -3.65 -8.21 -13.97
C LYS A 66 -2.83 -6.91 -13.99
N CYS A 67 -3.34 -5.83 -13.39
CA CYS A 67 -2.62 -4.56 -13.31
C CYS A 67 -1.33 -4.66 -12.46
N MET A 68 -1.31 -5.51 -11.43
CA MET A 68 -0.15 -5.79 -10.58
C MET A 68 0.89 -6.67 -11.28
N THR A 69 0.50 -7.46 -12.29
CA THR A 69 1.37 -8.44 -12.93
C THR A 69 2.48 -7.76 -13.72
N ILE A 70 3.73 -8.05 -13.36
CA ILE A 70 4.95 -7.59 -14.06
C ILE A 70 5.35 -8.60 -15.14
N THR A 71 5.12 -9.89 -14.90
CA THR A 71 5.40 -10.96 -15.84
C THR A 71 4.70 -10.70 -17.18
N LYS A 72 5.46 -10.78 -18.29
CA LYS A 72 4.95 -10.49 -19.63
C LYS A 72 4.24 -11.70 -20.23
N ASN A 73 3.33 -11.45 -21.16
CA ASN A 73 2.67 -12.45 -21.99
C ASN A 73 1.92 -13.54 -21.21
N VAL A 74 1.35 -13.18 -20.06
CA VAL A 74 0.52 -14.09 -19.26
C VAL A 74 -0.84 -14.26 -19.95
N PRO A 75 -1.23 -15.50 -20.33
CA PRO A 75 -2.49 -15.73 -20.99
C PRO A 75 -3.68 -15.58 -20.01
N PRO A 76 -4.88 -15.23 -20.51
CA PRO A 76 -6.06 -14.96 -19.66
C PRO A 76 -6.45 -16.15 -18.77
N ASN A 77 -6.31 -17.38 -19.23
CA ASN A 77 -6.64 -18.59 -18.47
C ASN A 77 -5.86 -18.74 -17.15
N VAL A 78 -4.67 -18.12 -17.04
CA VAL A 78 -3.91 -18.13 -15.79
C VAL A 78 -4.66 -17.35 -14.70
N TYR A 79 -5.26 -16.22 -15.04
CA TYR A 79 -6.04 -15.41 -14.11
C TYR A 79 -7.37 -16.10 -13.73
N ASP A 80 -7.96 -16.88 -14.64
CA ASP A 80 -9.14 -17.70 -14.33
C ASP A 80 -8.79 -18.78 -13.30
N ARG A 81 -7.59 -19.39 -13.39
CA ARG A 81 -7.10 -20.33 -12.37
C ARG A 81 -6.83 -19.65 -11.03
N ILE A 82 -6.23 -18.45 -11.05
CA ILE A 82 -6.05 -17.67 -9.82
C ILE A 82 -7.41 -17.39 -9.16
N SER A 83 -8.44 -17.02 -9.94
CA SER A 83 -9.78 -16.72 -9.41
C SER A 83 -10.46 -17.91 -8.73
N LYS A 84 -10.10 -19.13 -9.11
CA LYS A 84 -10.61 -20.38 -8.55
C LYS A 84 -9.81 -20.87 -7.34
N SER A 85 -8.63 -20.33 -7.11
CA SER A 85 -7.74 -20.77 -6.03
C SER A 85 -7.81 -19.79 -4.86
N GLN A 86 -8.52 -20.18 -3.78
CA GLN A 86 -8.60 -19.38 -2.56
C GLN A 86 -7.20 -19.12 -1.97
N ILE A 87 -6.31 -20.10 -2.02
CA ILE A 87 -4.93 -19.99 -1.50
C ILE A 87 -4.17 -18.86 -2.19
N LEU A 88 -4.27 -18.77 -3.53
CA LEU A 88 -3.58 -17.71 -4.28
C LEU A 88 -4.21 -16.33 -4.01
N ILE A 89 -5.53 -16.26 -3.90
CA ILE A 89 -6.24 -15.02 -3.55
C ILE A 89 -5.82 -14.54 -2.15
N ASP A 90 -5.76 -15.44 -1.16
CA ASP A 90 -5.35 -15.10 0.20
C ASP A 90 -3.89 -14.63 0.26
N GLN A 91 -2.99 -15.29 -0.49
CA GLN A 91 -1.59 -14.88 -0.63
C GLN A 91 -1.45 -13.47 -1.21
N ILE A 92 -2.20 -13.18 -2.27
CA ILE A 92 -2.20 -11.87 -2.92
C ILE A 92 -2.80 -10.81 -1.99
N SER A 93 -3.89 -11.13 -1.30
CA SER A 93 -4.53 -10.21 -0.35
C SER A 93 -3.60 -9.89 0.82
N ALA A 94 -2.94 -10.89 1.39
CA ALA A 94 -1.97 -10.70 2.45
C ALA A 94 -0.81 -9.79 2.02
N TYR A 95 -0.34 -9.92 0.77
CA TYR A 95 0.69 -9.04 0.21
C TYR A 95 0.19 -7.60 0.03
N ILE A 96 -1.04 -7.41 -0.45
CA ILE A 96 -1.65 -6.07 -0.61
C ILE A 96 -1.76 -5.36 0.74
N ASP A 97 -2.13 -6.09 1.79
CA ASP A 97 -2.36 -5.55 3.13
C ASP A 97 -1.06 -5.39 3.94
N ASP A 98 0.06 -5.96 3.48
CA ASP A 98 1.34 -5.85 4.17
C ASP A 98 1.76 -4.38 4.29
N PRO A 99 2.07 -3.88 5.49
CA PRO A 99 2.54 -2.52 5.68
C PRO A 99 3.87 -2.21 4.97
N MET A 100 4.69 -3.23 4.67
CA MET A 100 6.00 -3.11 3.98
C MET A 100 6.91 -2.03 4.56
N THR A 101 6.82 -1.79 5.87
CA THR A 101 7.59 -0.76 6.57
C THR A 101 7.83 -1.13 8.03
N ALA A 102 9.00 -0.76 8.54
CA ALA A 102 9.31 -0.80 9.97
C ALA A 102 8.89 0.49 10.70
N THR A 103 8.45 1.52 9.96
CA THR A 103 8.06 2.80 10.55
C THR A 103 6.71 2.68 11.23
N THR A 104 6.69 2.95 12.54
CA THR A 104 5.45 3.05 13.31
C THR A 104 5.15 4.51 13.63
N PHE A 105 3.88 4.86 13.61
CA PHE A 105 3.43 6.19 13.99
C PHE A 105 2.64 6.08 15.29
N SER A 106 2.97 6.89 16.30
CA SER A 106 2.09 7.04 17.45
C SER A 106 0.74 7.58 16.98
N ASN A 107 -0.34 6.90 17.38
CA ASN A 107 -1.70 7.30 17.04
C ASN A 107 -2.09 8.58 17.80
N ASP A 108 -1.58 9.73 17.35
CA ASP A 108 -2.16 11.02 17.70
C ASP A 108 -3.42 11.22 16.83
N SER A 109 -4.51 10.59 17.26
CA SER A 109 -5.79 10.45 16.55
C SER A 109 -6.62 11.75 16.50
N SER A 110 -6.02 12.91 16.65
CA SER A 110 -6.74 14.18 16.77
C SER A 110 -6.91 14.98 15.48
N LYS A 111 -6.42 14.49 14.34
CA LYS A 111 -6.71 15.14 13.07
C LYS A 111 -7.71 14.31 12.29
N ARG A 112 -8.96 14.79 12.24
CA ARG A 112 -9.98 14.34 11.33
C ARG A 112 -9.36 14.22 9.94
N SER A 113 -9.20 13.00 9.46
CA SER A 113 -8.94 12.72 8.05
C SER A 113 -10.05 13.44 7.28
N GLY A 114 -9.68 14.36 6.41
CA GLY A 114 -10.64 15.02 5.52
C GLY A 114 -11.42 13.96 4.75
N ARG A 115 -12.64 14.30 4.36
CA ARG A 115 -13.54 13.45 3.54
C ARG A 115 -13.00 13.16 2.13
N GLU A 116 -11.75 13.47 1.86
CA GLU A 116 -11.16 13.31 0.54
C GLU A 116 -10.83 11.84 0.28
N THR A 117 -11.36 11.30 -0.81
CA THR A 117 -11.06 9.94 -1.23
C THR A 117 -9.69 9.92 -1.90
N ILE A 118 -8.81 9.05 -1.41
CA ILE A 118 -7.45 8.91 -1.95
C ILE A 118 -7.55 8.22 -3.32
N THR A 119 -6.99 8.87 -4.34
CA THR A 119 -6.86 8.36 -5.71
C THR A 119 -5.39 8.34 -6.12
N ALA A 120 -5.07 7.64 -7.21
CA ALA A 120 -3.73 7.60 -7.77
C ALA A 120 -3.20 9.01 -8.11
N GLU A 121 -4.04 9.86 -8.69
CA GLU A 121 -3.68 11.23 -9.05
C GLU A 121 -3.33 12.07 -7.81
N LEU A 122 -4.07 11.89 -6.72
CA LEU A 122 -3.78 12.58 -5.47
C LEU A 122 -2.43 12.14 -4.87
N ILE A 123 -2.09 10.85 -4.99
CA ILE A 123 -0.80 10.34 -4.53
C ILE A 123 0.33 10.90 -5.41
N TYR A 124 0.18 10.94 -6.74
CA TYR A 124 1.13 11.60 -7.62
C TYR A 124 1.31 13.09 -7.29
N TYR A 125 0.21 13.81 -6.99
CA TYR A 125 0.29 15.20 -6.53
C TYR A 125 1.13 15.33 -5.25
N TRP A 126 0.91 14.43 -4.27
CA TRP A 126 1.73 14.45 -3.04
C TRP A 126 3.20 14.17 -3.32
N MET A 127 3.52 13.23 -4.22
CA MET A 127 4.90 12.96 -4.61
C MET A 127 5.56 14.21 -5.21
N ILE A 128 4.90 14.86 -6.16
CA ILE A 128 5.40 16.08 -6.81
C ILE A 128 5.58 17.20 -5.80
N SER A 129 4.59 17.45 -4.95
CA SER A 129 4.62 18.54 -3.97
C SER A 129 5.71 18.38 -2.91
N GLN A 130 6.17 17.15 -2.68
CA GLN A 130 7.21 16.83 -1.70
C GLN A 130 8.58 16.54 -2.35
N GLY A 131 8.68 16.65 -3.66
CA GLY A 131 9.91 16.37 -4.40
C GLY A 131 10.33 14.89 -4.38
N ILE A 132 9.36 13.97 -4.23
CA ILE A 132 9.61 12.52 -4.25
C ILE A 132 9.84 12.10 -5.72
N PRO A 133 10.98 11.43 -6.04
CA PRO A 133 11.27 10.96 -7.38
C PRO A 133 10.19 10.06 -7.96
N VAL A 134 9.91 10.17 -9.27
CA VAL A 134 8.86 9.41 -9.94
C VAL A 134 9.11 7.90 -9.90
N GLU A 135 10.35 7.47 -9.84
CA GLU A 135 10.74 6.05 -9.77
C GLU A 135 10.10 5.32 -8.58
N PHE A 136 9.71 6.07 -7.53
CA PHE A 136 9.05 5.51 -6.34
C PHE A 136 7.59 5.08 -6.59
N GLU A 137 7.02 5.44 -7.73
CA GLU A 137 5.72 4.91 -8.19
C GLU A 137 5.68 3.38 -8.32
N LYS A 138 6.88 2.76 -8.48
CA LYS A 138 7.05 1.31 -8.59
C LYS A 138 7.18 0.61 -7.23
N TRP A 139 7.32 1.36 -6.15
CA TRP A 139 7.37 0.80 -4.82
C TRP A 139 6.01 0.24 -4.40
N HIS A 140 6.04 -0.67 -3.43
CA HIS A 140 4.81 -1.08 -2.77
C HIS A 140 4.07 0.14 -2.23
N ILE A 141 2.76 0.23 -2.51
CA ILE A 141 2.00 1.45 -2.24
C ILE A 141 2.02 1.83 -0.76
N ASN A 142 1.98 0.86 0.15
CA ASN A 142 2.01 1.11 1.59
C ASN A 142 3.35 1.72 2.04
N SER A 143 4.48 1.29 1.44
CA SER A 143 5.79 1.92 1.66
C SER A 143 5.84 3.34 1.14
N LEU A 144 5.29 3.60 -0.04
CA LEU A 144 5.20 4.94 -0.62
C LEU A 144 4.33 5.88 0.23
N LEU A 145 3.16 5.42 0.65
CA LEU A 145 2.27 6.20 1.52
C LEU A 145 2.92 6.49 2.88
N THR A 146 3.69 5.54 3.41
CA THR A 146 4.49 5.75 4.63
C THR A 146 5.54 6.82 4.42
N LEU A 147 6.28 6.79 3.31
CA LEU A 147 7.27 7.82 2.97
C LEU A 147 6.62 9.21 2.87
N ILE A 148 5.50 9.34 2.15
CA ILE A 148 4.73 10.57 2.03
C ILE A 148 4.33 11.09 3.43
N ARG A 149 3.86 10.20 4.30
CA ARG A 149 3.50 10.57 5.68
C ARG A 149 4.71 11.05 6.49
N VAL A 150 5.86 10.40 6.36
CA VAL A 150 7.11 10.84 7.00
C VAL A 150 7.51 12.22 6.51
N CYS A 151 7.48 12.47 5.21
CA CYS A 151 7.78 13.78 4.62
C CYS A 151 6.82 14.85 5.15
N ASN A 152 5.52 14.57 5.21
CA ASN A 152 4.53 15.49 5.77
C ASN A 152 4.83 15.85 7.24
N ILE A 153 5.19 14.86 8.06
CA ILE A 153 5.53 15.10 9.47
C ILE A 153 6.81 15.93 9.58
N LYS A 154 7.84 15.62 8.80
CA LYS A 154 9.13 16.31 8.84
C LYS A 154 9.05 17.74 8.30
N ASN A 155 8.26 17.96 7.24
CA ASN A 155 8.07 19.26 6.61
C ASN A 155 6.99 20.11 7.31
N SER A 156 6.20 19.52 8.22
CA SER A 156 5.24 20.28 9.00
C SER A 156 5.96 21.24 9.95
N PRO A 157 5.63 22.54 9.96
CA PRO A 157 6.17 23.45 10.96
C PRO A 157 5.84 22.90 12.35
N GLY A 158 6.87 22.78 13.19
CA GLY A 158 6.72 22.27 14.55
C GLY A 158 5.55 22.97 15.25
N LYS A 159 4.77 22.22 16.03
CA LYS A 159 3.61 22.74 16.76
C LYS A 159 4.06 23.94 17.57
N LYS A 160 3.70 25.15 17.16
CA LYS A 160 3.99 26.34 17.94
C LYS A 160 3.29 26.17 19.29
N MET A 161 4.08 26.18 20.36
CA MET A 161 3.53 26.14 21.71
C MET A 161 2.63 27.35 21.90
N SER A 162 1.47 27.18 22.51
CA SER A 162 0.60 28.29 22.88
C SER A 162 1.31 29.20 23.88
N ALA A 163 0.94 30.46 23.93
CA ALA A 163 1.51 31.39 24.90
C ALA A 163 1.38 30.88 26.35
N SER A 164 0.28 30.20 26.68
CA SER A 164 0.06 29.59 27.99
C SER A 164 1.00 28.41 28.27
N GLU A 165 1.30 27.57 27.26
CA GLU A 165 2.27 26.46 27.37
C GLU A 165 3.70 26.97 27.53
N ILE A 166 4.06 28.03 26.79
CA ILE A 166 5.35 28.71 26.96
C ILE A 166 5.49 29.29 28.36
N ALA A 167 4.46 29.97 28.85
CA ALA A 167 4.44 30.55 30.22
C ALA A 167 4.59 29.44 31.28
N ARG A 168 3.83 28.33 31.16
CA ARG A 168 3.96 27.16 32.07
C ARG A 168 5.36 26.57 32.07
N ARG A 169 5.93 26.36 30.89
CA ARG A 169 7.29 25.83 30.75
C ARG A 169 8.32 26.76 31.38
N ASN A 170 8.21 28.05 31.12
CA ASN A 170 9.12 29.04 31.70
C ASN A 170 8.99 29.13 33.22
N ALA A 171 7.76 29.08 33.76
CA ALA A 171 7.53 29.03 35.20
C ALA A 171 8.18 27.79 35.85
N ALA A 172 7.97 26.60 35.26
CA ALA A 172 8.58 25.36 35.74
C ALA A 172 10.11 25.40 35.70
N LEU A 173 10.70 25.93 34.62
CA LEU A 173 12.15 26.10 34.50
C LEU A 173 12.69 27.07 35.53
N ASN A 174 12.01 28.19 35.78
CA ASN A 174 12.41 29.17 36.78
C ASN A 174 12.30 28.61 38.20
N GLU A 175 11.26 27.84 38.49
CA GLU A 175 11.14 27.15 39.77
C GLU A 175 12.26 26.11 39.98
N ALA A 176 12.59 25.32 38.98
CA ALA A 176 13.69 24.38 39.03
C ALA A 176 15.05 25.10 39.25
N ARG A 177 15.28 26.23 38.59
CA ARG A 177 16.49 27.06 38.77
C ARG A 177 16.55 27.65 40.19
N ARG A 178 15.43 28.16 40.72
CA ARG A 178 15.36 28.67 42.12
C ARG A 178 15.68 27.60 43.13
N LYS A 179 15.13 26.39 42.96
CA LYS A 179 15.46 25.23 43.82
C LYS A 179 16.93 24.87 43.76
N LYS A 180 17.50 24.85 42.55
CA LYS A 180 18.91 24.50 42.33
C LYS A 180 19.88 25.53 42.94
N HIS A 181 19.56 26.80 42.88
CA HIS A 181 20.42 27.89 43.33
C HIS A 181 20.01 28.48 44.71
N HIS A 182 19.05 27.86 45.40
CA HIS A 182 18.52 28.32 46.68
C HIS A 182 18.18 29.83 46.71
N SER A 183 17.75 30.39 45.56
CA SER A 183 17.42 31.82 45.45
C SER A 183 15.93 32.06 45.69
N LYS A 184 15.60 33.09 46.41
CA LYS A 184 14.19 33.51 46.70
C LYS A 184 13.63 34.47 45.65
N GLY A 185 14.31 34.75 44.63
CA GLY A 185 13.85 35.53 43.54
C GLY A 185 13.83 36.53 42.95
#